data_516691b798c68cbf2e0efe8f678e4ea0
#
_entry.id   516691b798c68cbf2e0efe8f678e4ea0
#
_cell.length_a   1.000
_cell.length_b   1.000
_cell.length_c   1.000
_cell.angle_alpha   90.00
_cell.angle_beta   90.00
_cell.angle_gamma   90.00
#
_symmetry.space_group_name_H-M   'P 1'
#
loop_
_entity.id
_entity.type
_entity.pdbx_description
1 polymer ?
#
loop_
_entity_poly.entity_id
_entity_poly.type
_entity_poly.pdbx_seq_one_letter_code
_entity_poly.pdbx_strand_id
1 'polypeptide(L)'
;MDINMFHIPLTHYKCSWWEQKKQRLLRHIDTLDMVQGDEQVLSDYRGDNNYINDISDILHDELSWFAHDYHCEPRIVRAWYERALPYMYHPTHNHGHGG
;
A
#
# COMPACT_ATOMS: atom_id res chain seq x y z
N MET A 1 18.02 -31.44 2.92
CA MET A 1 16.84 -30.65 3.30
C MET A 1 16.90 -29.29 2.64
N ASP A 2 15.85 -28.89 2.05
CA ASP A 2 15.78 -27.57 1.43
C ASP A 2 15.35 -26.55 2.49
N ILE A 3 16.25 -25.66 2.88
CA ILE A 3 15.97 -24.62 3.85
C ILE A 3 15.14 -23.47 3.25
N ASN A 4 14.94 -23.48 1.94
CA ASN A 4 14.18 -22.41 1.29
C ASN A 4 12.70 -22.41 1.68
N MET A 5 12.20 -23.50 2.28
CA MET A 5 10.84 -23.53 2.76
C MET A 5 10.55 -22.46 3.83
N PHE A 6 11.58 -21.95 4.47
CA PHE A 6 11.46 -20.86 5.44
C PHE A 6 11.85 -19.49 4.86
N HIS A 7 12.18 -19.47 3.58
CA HIS A 7 12.57 -18.23 2.93
C HIS A 7 11.36 -17.40 2.56
N ILE A 8 11.29 -16.17 3.07
CA ILE A 8 10.25 -15.23 2.72
C ILE A 8 10.87 -14.22 1.75
N PRO A 9 10.44 -14.20 0.49
CA PRO A 9 11.01 -13.25 -0.46
C PRO A 9 10.63 -11.83 -0.10
N LEU A 10 11.60 -10.94 -0.19
CA LEU A 10 11.38 -9.51 0.00
C LEU A 10 11.86 -8.81 -1.25
N THR A 11 10.98 -8.03 -1.86
CA THR A 11 11.28 -7.27 -3.06
C THR A 11 11.10 -5.80 -2.78
N HIS A 12 12.02 -5.01 -3.29
CA HIS A 12 12.05 -3.58 -3.09
C HIS A 12 12.32 -2.88 -4.42
N TYR A 13 11.48 -1.93 -4.77
CA TYR A 13 11.64 -1.12 -5.97
C TYR A 13 11.66 0.35 -5.62
N LYS A 14 12.52 1.09 -6.29
CA LYS A 14 12.48 2.54 -6.22
C LYS A 14 11.37 3.04 -7.12
N CYS A 15 10.48 3.85 -6.58
CA CYS A 15 9.34 4.36 -7.34
C CYS A 15 9.80 5.31 -8.43
N SER A 16 9.51 4.98 -9.69
CA SER A 16 9.84 5.84 -10.83
C SER A 16 8.93 7.06 -10.84
N TRP A 17 9.48 8.20 -11.29
CA TRP A 17 8.72 9.45 -11.43
C TRP A 17 8.00 9.85 -10.13
N TRP A 18 8.71 9.69 -9.01
CA TRP A 18 8.11 9.85 -7.67
C TRP A 18 7.44 11.21 -7.46
N GLU A 19 8.07 12.30 -7.91
CA GLU A 19 7.52 13.63 -7.66
C GLU A 19 6.14 13.81 -8.30
N GLN A 20 5.95 13.31 -9.52
CA GLN A 20 4.66 13.37 -10.20
C GLN A 20 3.64 12.45 -9.56
N LYS A 21 4.07 11.23 -9.23
CA LYS A 21 3.20 10.24 -8.59
C LYS A 21 2.75 10.71 -7.20
N LYS A 22 3.67 11.31 -6.45
CA LYS A 22 3.35 11.86 -5.14
C LYS A 22 2.23 12.88 -5.22
N GLN A 23 2.26 13.75 -6.21
CA GLN A 23 1.21 14.76 -6.37
C GLN A 23 -0.16 14.12 -6.62
N ARG A 24 -0.20 13.05 -7.41
CA ARG A 24 -1.45 12.30 -7.62
C ARG A 24 -1.96 11.66 -6.34
N LEU A 25 -1.07 11.05 -5.56
CA LEU A 25 -1.42 10.44 -4.28
C LEU A 25 -1.94 11.49 -3.27
N LEU A 26 -1.28 12.64 -3.19
CA LEU A 26 -1.70 13.70 -2.28
C LEU A 26 -3.07 14.26 -2.64
N ARG A 27 -3.43 14.29 -3.92
CA ARG A 27 -4.77 14.70 -4.32
C ARG A 27 -5.86 13.78 -3.80
N HIS A 28 -5.58 12.48 -3.69
CA HIS A 28 -6.53 11.57 -3.06
C HIS A 28 -6.78 11.95 -1.61
N ILE A 29 -5.72 12.24 -0.87
CA ILE A 29 -5.80 12.54 0.56
C ILE A 29 -6.69 13.75 0.83
N ASP A 30 -6.65 14.75 -0.04
CA ASP A 30 -7.42 15.98 0.11
C ASP A 30 -8.94 15.74 0.05
N THR A 31 -9.36 14.62 -0.53
CA THR A 31 -10.78 14.31 -0.71
C THR A 31 -11.29 13.20 0.21
N LEU A 32 -10.43 12.65 1.07
CA LEU A 32 -10.78 11.49 1.89
C LEU A 32 -11.26 11.90 3.28
N ASP A 33 -12.31 11.21 3.73
CA ASP A 33 -12.73 11.28 5.13
C ASP A 33 -11.92 10.26 5.93
N MET A 34 -10.94 10.75 6.67
CA MET A 34 -10.12 9.91 7.51
C MET A 34 -10.59 9.98 8.95
N VAL A 35 -10.71 8.81 9.58
CA VAL A 35 -11.10 8.71 10.96
C VAL A 35 -10.02 7.99 11.75
N GLN A 36 -9.94 8.29 13.04
CA GLN A 36 -9.02 7.60 13.94
C GLN A 36 -9.60 6.23 14.28
N GLY A 37 -8.83 5.18 13.96
CA GLY A 37 -9.19 3.82 14.30
C GLY A 37 -8.43 3.31 15.51
N ASP A 38 -8.45 2.00 15.69
CA ASP A 38 -7.75 1.34 16.79
C ASP A 38 -6.23 1.44 16.65
N GLU A 39 -5.75 1.74 15.45
CA GLU A 39 -4.32 1.87 15.13
C GLU A 39 -3.71 3.18 15.62
N GLN A 40 -4.48 4.06 16.24
CA GLN A 40 -4.01 5.36 16.70
C GLN A 40 -3.57 6.31 15.61
N VAL A 41 -3.96 6.05 14.37
CA VAL A 41 -3.70 6.92 13.21
C VAL A 41 -5.02 7.23 12.52
N LEU A 42 -5.03 8.31 11.76
CA LEU A 42 -6.17 8.61 10.91
C LEU A 42 -6.10 7.73 9.65
N SER A 43 -7.23 7.19 9.24
CA SER A 43 -7.26 6.26 8.12
C SER A 43 -8.60 6.30 7.40
N ASP A 44 -8.59 6.00 6.10
CA ASP A 44 -9.79 5.76 5.33
C ASP A 44 -10.04 4.26 5.09
N TYR A 45 -9.43 3.41 5.90
CA TYR A 45 -9.49 1.95 5.74
C TYR A 45 -10.91 1.41 5.59
N ARG A 46 -11.87 2.00 6.30
CA ARG A 46 -13.27 1.56 6.28
C ARG A 46 -14.12 2.28 5.23
N GLY A 47 -13.52 3.14 4.42
CA GLY A 47 -14.20 3.84 3.36
C GLY A 47 -14.32 3.01 2.09
N ASP A 48 -14.84 3.63 1.04
CA ASP A 48 -15.06 2.95 -0.24
C ASP A 48 -13.78 2.58 -0.97
N ASN A 49 -12.70 3.30 -0.73
CA ASN A 49 -11.39 3.06 -1.34
C ASN A 49 -11.49 2.93 -2.87
N ASN A 50 -12.29 3.79 -3.50
CA ASN A 50 -12.61 3.67 -4.92
C ASN A 50 -11.48 4.16 -5.85
N TYR A 51 -10.34 4.51 -5.29
CA TYR A 51 -9.18 4.98 -6.03
C TYR A 51 -8.18 3.85 -6.36
N ILE A 52 -8.55 2.58 -6.16
CA ILE A 52 -7.64 1.45 -6.39
C ILE A 52 -7.13 1.42 -7.83
N ASN A 53 -8.00 1.71 -8.80
CA ASN A 53 -7.57 1.73 -10.20
C ASN A 53 -6.55 2.82 -10.46
N ASP A 54 -6.68 3.97 -9.82
CA ASP A 54 -5.70 5.04 -9.96
C ASP A 54 -4.38 4.68 -9.29
N ILE A 55 -4.42 4.02 -8.12
CA ILE A 55 -3.20 3.51 -7.48
C ILE A 55 -2.50 2.51 -8.39
N SER A 56 -3.25 1.59 -9.00
CA SER A 56 -2.68 0.61 -9.92
C SER A 56 -2.03 1.28 -11.13
N ASP A 57 -2.64 2.35 -11.64
CA ASP A 57 -2.08 3.12 -12.74
C ASP A 57 -0.81 3.86 -12.32
N ILE A 58 -0.82 4.47 -11.14
CA ILE A 58 0.35 5.15 -10.59
C ILE A 58 1.53 4.20 -10.45
N LEU A 59 1.27 2.97 -10.01
CA LEU A 59 2.30 1.96 -9.75
C LEU A 59 2.49 0.99 -10.92
N HIS A 60 2.06 1.36 -12.11
CA HIS A 60 2.12 0.50 -13.29
C HIS A 60 3.52 -0.06 -13.53
N ASP A 61 4.55 0.77 -13.48
CA ASP A 61 5.92 0.33 -13.75
C ASP A 61 6.38 -0.67 -12.70
N GLU A 62 6.14 -0.37 -11.44
CA GLU A 62 6.56 -1.22 -10.32
C GLU A 62 5.83 -2.55 -10.34
N LEU A 63 4.54 -2.54 -10.67
CA LEU A 63 3.77 -3.77 -10.83
C LEU A 63 4.29 -4.60 -12.01
N SER A 64 4.67 -3.93 -13.10
CA SER A 64 5.23 -4.61 -14.27
C SER A 64 6.58 -5.26 -13.94
N TRP A 65 7.41 -4.59 -13.17
CA TRP A 65 8.69 -5.16 -12.73
C TRP A 65 8.46 -6.37 -11.84
N PHE A 66 7.52 -6.28 -10.93
CA PHE A 66 7.15 -7.40 -10.07
C PHE A 66 6.64 -8.59 -10.90
N ALA A 67 5.77 -8.32 -11.86
CA ALA A 67 5.24 -9.35 -12.76
C ALA A 67 6.37 -10.08 -13.48
N HIS A 68 7.34 -9.33 -13.97
CA HIS A 68 8.50 -9.89 -14.67
C HIS A 68 9.36 -10.74 -13.73
N ASP A 69 9.65 -10.22 -12.52
CA ASP A 69 10.55 -10.88 -11.59
C ASP A 69 9.95 -12.18 -11.02
N TYR A 70 8.64 -12.22 -10.84
CA TYR A 70 7.97 -13.35 -10.20
C TYR A 70 7.10 -14.17 -11.16
N HIS A 71 7.12 -13.83 -12.46
CA HIS A 71 6.34 -14.54 -13.50
C HIS A 71 4.86 -14.67 -13.11
N CYS A 72 4.26 -13.56 -12.72
CA CYS A 72 2.87 -13.53 -12.27
C CYS A 72 2.17 -12.27 -12.77
N GLU A 73 0.87 -12.19 -12.53
CA GLU A 73 0.07 -10.99 -12.79
C GLU A 73 -0.37 -10.38 -11.47
N PRO A 74 0.39 -9.44 -10.92
CA PRO A 74 0.02 -8.81 -9.65
C PRO A 74 -1.21 -7.92 -9.82
N ARG A 75 -2.05 -7.89 -8.81
CA ARG A 75 -3.23 -7.04 -8.79
C ARG A 75 -3.41 -6.48 -7.38
N ILE A 76 -3.64 -5.19 -7.29
CA ILE A 76 -3.98 -4.56 -6.02
C ILE A 76 -5.45 -4.86 -5.76
N VAL A 77 -5.73 -5.53 -4.66
CA VAL A 77 -7.10 -5.86 -4.27
C VAL A 77 -7.64 -4.90 -3.23
N ARG A 78 -6.75 -4.21 -2.52
CA ARG A 78 -7.13 -3.24 -1.52
C ARG A 78 -6.02 -2.22 -1.31
N ALA A 79 -6.42 -0.97 -1.06
CA ALA A 79 -5.51 0.10 -0.73
C ALA A 79 -6.23 1.09 0.19
N TRP A 80 -5.49 1.69 1.09
CA TRP A 80 -6.00 2.76 1.95
C TRP A 80 -4.86 3.67 2.34
N TYR A 81 -5.21 4.86 2.85
CA TYR A 81 -4.24 5.82 3.33
C TYR A 81 -4.25 5.87 4.86
N GLU A 82 -3.11 6.17 5.41
CA GLU A 82 -2.98 6.46 6.83
C GLU A 82 -2.28 7.80 6.98
N ARG A 83 -2.71 8.56 7.98
CA ARG A 83 -2.10 9.84 8.32
C ARG A 83 -1.75 9.83 9.80
N ALA A 84 -0.46 9.91 10.09
CA ALA A 84 0.04 9.99 11.45
C ALA A 84 0.39 11.45 11.78
N LEU A 85 -0.17 11.96 12.85
CA LEU A 85 0.23 13.25 13.40
C LEU A 85 1.44 13.02 14.32
N PRO A 86 2.22 14.07 14.67
CA PRO A 86 3.47 13.88 15.41
C PRO A 86 3.35 13.11 16.72
N TYR A 87 2.20 13.15 17.37
CA TYR A 87 1.97 12.46 18.65
C TYR A 87 1.27 11.11 18.50
N MET A 88 1.01 10.67 17.27
CA MET A 88 0.37 9.39 16.99
C MET A 88 1.39 8.31 16.73
N TYR A 89 1.01 7.06 16.98
CA TYR A 89 1.81 5.91 16.65
C TYR A 89 0.93 4.79 16.11
N HIS A 90 1.53 3.88 15.38
CA HIS A 90 0.85 2.72 14.83
C HIS A 90 1.37 1.48 15.57
N PRO A 91 0.60 0.92 16.52
CA PRO A 91 1.09 -0.21 17.30
C PRO A 91 1.24 -1.46 16.44
N THR A 92 2.07 -2.37 16.92
CA THR A 92 2.22 -3.67 16.28
C THR A 92 0.89 -4.40 16.28
N HIS A 93 0.53 -4.95 15.13
CA HIS A 93 -0.75 -5.64 14.96
C HIS A 93 -0.63 -6.68 13.85
N ASN A 94 -1.69 -7.47 13.68
CA ASN A 94 -1.80 -8.33 12.52
C ASN A 94 -3.17 -8.15 11.86
N HIS A 95 -3.31 -8.66 10.64
CA HIS A 95 -4.54 -8.51 9.86
C HIS A 95 -5.40 -9.77 9.88
N GLY A 96 -5.22 -10.60 10.89
CA GLY A 96 -6.00 -11.83 11.02
C GLY A 96 -5.72 -12.80 9.88
N HIS A 97 -6.80 -13.31 9.28
CA HIS A 97 -6.69 -14.34 8.24
C HIS A 97 -6.04 -13.84 6.95
N GLY A 98 -6.01 -12.58 6.73
CA GLY A 98 -5.50 -12.02 5.49
C GLY A 98 -4.00 -11.81 5.46
N GLY A 99 -3.39 -11.92 6.59
CA GLY A 99 -1.94 -11.73 6.68
C GLY A 99 -1.45 -10.33 6.44
#